data_1bd110514b241ff1746a579d5c3d2279
#
_entry.id   1bd110514b241ff1746a579d5c3d2279
#
_cell.length_a   1.000
_cell.length_b   1.000
_cell.length_c   1.000
_cell.angle_alpha   90.00
_cell.angle_beta   90.00
_cell.angle_gamma   90.00
#
_symmetry.space_group_name_H-M   'P 1'
#
loop_
_entity.id
_entity.type
_entity.pdbx_description
1 polymer ?
#
loop_
_entity_poly.entity_id
_entity_poly.type
_entity_poly.pdbx_seq_one_letter_code
_entity_poly.pdbx_strand_id
1 'polypeptide(L)'
;RPYRSLVLGLDFPDRAQLYRRIDLRVDKMLDAGLLDEAKLVYDHRQTYRTAAQAIGYKEFFPYFEGTAPLDACTEKLKQASRNYAKRQLTWFRHMDGVVWLDASAPDVTARAVQLTREFLAKG
;
A
#
# COMPACT_ATOMS: atom_id res chain seq x y z
N ARG A 1 2.63 14.75 -29.16
CA ARG A 1 2.70 13.84 -28.01
C ARG A 1 2.55 12.41 -28.49
N PRO A 2 3.59 11.59 -28.39
CA PRO A 2 3.56 10.24 -28.98
C PRO A 2 2.66 9.25 -28.21
N TYR A 3 2.33 9.53 -26.96
CA TYR A 3 1.55 8.62 -26.12
C TYR A 3 0.38 9.34 -25.47
N ARG A 4 -0.73 8.61 -25.37
CA ARG A 4 -1.84 9.00 -24.52
C ARG A 4 -1.82 8.14 -23.26
N SER A 5 -2.19 8.73 -22.13
CA SER A 5 -2.27 8.00 -20.88
C SER A 5 -3.50 8.42 -20.08
N LEU A 6 -4.11 7.47 -19.39
CA LEU A 6 -5.17 7.71 -18.43
C LEU A 6 -4.66 7.28 -17.08
N VAL A 7 -4.62 8.22 -16.13
CA VAL A 7 -4.22 7.96 -14.75
C VAL A 7 -5.42 8.16 -13.85
N LEU A 8 -5.82 7.10 -13.15
CA LEU A 8 -6.90 7.14 -12.18
C LEU A 8 -6.32 7.06 -10.78
N GLY A 9 -6.72 7.98 -9.92
CA GLY A 9 -6.34 7.97 -8.51
C GLY A 9 -7.54 7.65 -7.64
N LEU A 10 -7.34 6.81 -6.62
CA LEU A 10 -8.37 6.58 -5.61
C LEU A 10 -8.15 7.55 -4.46
N ASP A 11 -9.17 8.35 -4.16
CA ASP A 11 -9.16 9.28 -3.06
C ASP A 11 -9.98 8.74 -1.90
N PHE A 12 -9.47 8.92 -0.69
CA PHE A 12 -10.14 8.57 0.55
C PHE A 12 -10.41 9.87 1.30
N PRO A 13 -11.62 10.44 1.15
CA PRO A 13 -11.97 11.67 1.87
C PRO A 13 -11.87 11.53 3.38
N ASP A 14 -12.15 10.33 3.90
CA ASP A 14 -12.00 10.00 5.31
C ASP A 14 -10.70 9.23 5.52
N ARG A 15 -9.71 9.89 6.13
CA ARG A 15 -8.42 9.29 6.46
C ARG A 15 -8.55 8.08 7.38
N ALA A 16 -9.49 8.11 8.31
CA ALA A 16 -9.72 6.98 9.21
C ALA A 16 -10.15 5.74 8.45
N GLN A 17 -10.94 5.88 7.40
CA GLN A 17 -11.33 4.76 6.54
C GLN A 17 -10.13 4.17 5.79
N LEU A 18 -9.26 5.02 5.25
CA LEU A 18 -8.04 4.58 4.60
C LEU A 18 -7.16 3.79 5.58
N TYR A 19 -6.98 4.30 6.79
CA TYR A 19 -6.13 3.66 7.79
C TYR A 19 -6.70 2.31 8.24
N ARG A 20 -8.01 2.21 8.39
CA ARG A 20 -8.66 0.91 8.70
C ARG A 20 -8.41 -0.12 7.61
N ARG A 21 -8.47 0.28 6.34
CA ARG A 21 -8.20 -0.63 5.22
C ARG A 21 -6.75 -1.10 5.22
N ILE A 22 -5.81 -0.21 5.50
CA ILE A 22 -4.39 -0.53 5.60
C ILE A 22 -4.15 -1.50 6.75
N ASP A 23 -4.70 -1.22 7.92
CA ASP A 23 -4.54 -2.07 9.10
C ASP A 23 -5.12 -3.47 8.85
N LEU A 24 -6.29 -3.55 8.24
CA LEU A 24 -6.91 -4.83 7.89
C LEU A 24 -6.07 -5.60 6.87
N ARG A 25 -5.49 -4.90 5.91
CA ARG A 25 -4.61 -5.53 4.92
C ARG A 25 -3.39 -6.14 5.57
N VAL A 26 -2.78 -5.46 6.54
CA VAL A 26 -1.64 -5.99 7.29
C VAL A 26 -2.05 -7.25 8.04
N ASP A 27 -3.20 -7.24 8.71
CA ASP A 27 -3.70 -8.43 9.42
C ASP A 27 -3.91 -9.60 8.47
N LYS A 28 -4.46 -9.36 7.28
CA LYS A 28 -4.65 -10.40 6.27
C LYS A 28 -3.32 -10.94 5.74
N MET A 29 -2.32 -10.08 5.58
CA MET A 29 -0.99 -10.49 5.15
C MET A 29 -0.33 -11.42 6.18
N LEU A 30 -0.50 -11.12 7.47
CA LEU A 30 -0.01 -11.98 8.55
C LEU A 30 -0.71 -13.35 8.52
N ASP A 31 -2.02 -13.38 8.33
CA ASP A 31 -2.78 -14.63 8.21
C ASP A 31 -2.34 -15.44 6.99
N ALA A 32 -1.88 -14.79 5.94
CA ALA A 32 -1.42 -15.42 4.70
C ALA A 32 0.04 -15.87 4.73
N GLY A 33 0.76 -15.67 5.83
CA GLY A 33 2.13 -16.15 5.98
C GLY A 33 3.23 -15.09 5.91
N LEU A 34 2.88 -13.82 6.07
CA LEU A 34 3.87 -12.73 6.03
C LEU A 34 5.01 -12.94 7.04
N LEU A 35 4.70 -13.44 8.24
CA LEU A 35 5.72 -13.64 9.27
C LEU A 35 6.76 -14.68 8.84
N ASP A 36 6.32 -15.74 8.17
CA ASP A 36 7.23 -16.78 7.65
C ASP A 36 8.12 -16.22 6.54
N GLU A 37 7.56 -15.38 5.65
CA GLU A 37 8.34 -14.71 4.61
C GLU A 37 9.37 -13.75 5.23
N ALA A 38 8.96 -12.98 6.24
CA ALA A 38 9.85 -12.06 6.95
C ALA A 38 11.00 -12.81 7.64
N LYS A 39 10.72 -13.99 8.21
CA LYS A 39 11.73 -14.83 8.83
C LYS A 39 12.74 -15.32 7.79
N LEU A 40 12.27 -15.73 6.63
CA LEU A 40 13.15 -16.15 5.55
C LEU A 40 14.07 -15.01 5.11
N VAL A 41 13.54 -13.79 4.96
CA VAL A 41 14.33 -12.60 4.62
C VAL A 41 15.33 -12.29 5.73
N TYR A 42 14.91 -12.40 6.99
CA TYR A 42 15.79 -12.17 8.14
C TYR A 42 16.97 -13.15 8.14
N ASP A 43 16.70 -14.43 7.94
CA ASP A 43 17.75 -15.47 7.95
C ASP A 43 18.75 -15.28 6.80
N HIS A 44 18.31 -14.66 5.70
CA HIS A 44 19.14 -14.42 4.50
C HIS A 44 19.42 -12.93 4.27
N ARG A 45 19.36 -12.12 5.31
CA ARG A 45 19.46 -10.65 5.17
C ARG A 45 20.79 -10.14 4.58
N GLN A 46 21.83 -10.92 4.68
CA GLN A 46 23.11 -10.61 4.07
C GLN A 46 23.08 -10.79 2.55
N THR A 47 22.28 -11.74 2.07
CA THR A 47 22.09 -12.02 0.65
C THR A 47 21.00 -11.15 0.05
N TYR A 48 19.88 -11.00 0.78
CA TYR A 48 18.71 -10.23 0.33
C TYR A 48 18.68 -8.83 0.95
N ARG A 49 19.70 -8.04 0.69
CA ARG A 49 19.87 -6.72 1.34
C ARG A 49 18.73 -5.76 1.06
N THR A 50 18.26 -5.70 -0.19
CA THR A 50 17.16 -4.82 -0.58
C THR A 50 15.86 -5.24 0.10
N ALA A 51 15.54 -6.54 0.06
CA ALA A 51 14.34 -7.07 0.72
C ALA A 51 14.40 -6.86 2.24
N ALA A 52 15.58 -6.98 2.84
CA ALA A 52 15.76 -6.79 4.29
C ALA A 52 15.47 -5.36 4.74
N GLN A 53 15.49 -4.39 3.84
CA GLN A 53 15.17 -2.99 4.12
C GLN A 53 13.75 -2.60 3.71
N ALA A 54 13.01 -3.51 3.09
CA ALA A 54 11.67 -3.22 2.60
C ALA A 54 10.65 -3.19 3.73
N ILE A 55 9.64 -2.34 3.57
CA ILE A 55 8.48 -2.31 4.47
C ILE A 55 7.76 -3.66 4.36
N GLY A 56 7.47 -4.25 5.50
CA GLY A 56 6.81 -5.54 5.59
C GLY A 56 7.70 -6.65 6.12
N TYR A 57 9.02 -6.47 6.04
CA TYR A 57 9.97 -7.47 6.54
C TYR A 57 10.78 -6.94 7.71
N LYS A 58 11.43 -5.79 7.56
CA LYS A 58 12.32 -5.24 8.58
C LYS A 58 11.64 -4.98 9.92
N GLU A 59 10.34 -4.67 9.91
CA GLU A 59 9.59 -4.38 11.13
C GLU A 59 9.52 -5.58 12.08
N PHE A 60 9.65 -6.81 11.55
CA PHE A 60 9.60 -8.02 12.37
C PHE A 60 10.96 -8.49 12.87
N PHE A 61 12.05 -7.88 12.44
CA PHE A 61 13.40 -8.28 12.87
C PHE A 61 13.59 -8.22 14.39
N PRO A 62 13.14 -7.18 15.11
CA PRO A 62 13.23 -7.17 16.56
C PRO A 62 12.49 -8.34 17.24
N TYR A 63 11.39 -8.79 16.65
CA TYR A 63 10.68 -9.97 17.17
C TYR A 63 11.53 -11.23 17.02
N PHE A 64 12.18 -11.43 15.87
CA PHE A 64 13.07 -12.58 15.67
C PHE A 64 14.30 -12.52 16.56
N GLU A 65 14.76 -11.32 16.90
CA GLU A 65 15.89 -11.11 17.79
C GLU A 65 15.51 -11.17 19.27
N GLY A 66 14.23 -11.29 19.57
CA GLY A 66 13.74 -11.36 20.96
C GLY A 66 13.72 -10.04 21.69
N THR A 67 13.83 -8.91 20.98
CA THR A 67 13.89 -7.57 21.60
C THR A 67 12.54 -6.85 21.63
N ALA A 68 11.54 -7.34 20.89
CA ALA A 68 10.20 -6.75 20.84
C ALA A 68 9.15 -7.84 20.64
N PRO A 69 7.93 -7.67 21.20
CA PRO A 69 6.84 -8.61 20.97
C PRO A 69 6.26 -8.45 19.56
N LEU A 70 5.58 -9.50 19.09
CA LEU A 70 4.98 -9.49 17.77
C LEU A 70 3.99 -8.33 17.58
N ASP A 71 3.18 -8.04 18.59
CA ASP A 71 2.20 -6.95 18.52
C ASP A 71 2.85 -5.59 18.26
N ALA A 72 3.98 -5.32 18.88
CA ALA A 72 4.72 -4.08 18.67
C ALA A 72 5.26 -3.99 17.25
N CYS A 73 5.78 -5.09 16.71
CA CYS A 73 6.26 -5.14 15.32
C CYS A 73 5.12 -4.97 14.32
N THR A 74 3.99 -5.60 14.57
CA THR A 74 2.80 -5.47 13.73
C THR A 74 2.30 -4.02 13.72
N GLU A 75 2.27 -3.36 14.87
CA GLU A 75 1.86 -1.96 14.96
C GLU A 75 2.82 -1.04 14.21
N LYS A 76 4.12 -1.30 14.29
CA LYS A 76 5.11 -0.55 13.50
C LYS A 76 4.89 -0.71 12.01
N LEU A 77 4.56 -1.92 11.56
CA LEU A 77 4.26 -2.15 10.14
C LEU A 77 3.02 -1.37 9.71
N LYS A 78 1.96 -1.40 10.51
CA LYS A 78 0.74 -0.63 10.24
C LYS A 78 1.04 0.86 10.15
N GLN A 79 1.82 1.39 11.09
CA GLN A 79 2.21 2.79 11.09
C GLN A 79 3.04 3.15 9.85
N ALA A 80 4.02 2.33 9.50
CA ALA A 80 4.85 2.56 8.32
C ALA A 80 4.01 2.53 7.03
N SER A 81 3.06 1.60 6.95
CA SER A 81 2.16 1.48 5.79
C SER A 81 1.24 2.69 5.67
N ARG A 82 0.71 3.19 6.79
CA ARG A 82 -0.11 4.40 6.81
C ARG A 82 0.69 5.63 6.36
N ASN A 83 1.91 5.77 6.85
CA ASN A 83 2.79 6.88 6.47
C ASN A 83 3.16 6.83 4.99
N TYR A 84 3.43 5.64 4.47
CA TYR A 84 3.73 5.45 3.06
C TYR A 84 2.54 5.84 2.17
N ALA A 85 1.34 5.39 2.52
CA ALA A 85 0.13 5.74 1.79
C ALA A 85 -0.14 7.25 1.82
N LYS A 86 0.08 7.88 2.95
CA LYS A 86 -0.06 9.34 3.10
C LYS A 86 0.90 10.10 2.18
N ARG A 87 2.16 9.66 2.11
CA ARG A 87 3.15 10.27 1.21
C ARG A 87 2.77 10.10 -0.25
N GLN A 88 2.29 8.92 -0.64
CA GLN A 88 1.84 8.66 -2.01
C GLN A 88 0.67 9.55 -2.40
N LEU A 89 -0.33 9.70 -1.53
CA LEU A 89 -1.46 10.57 -1.81
C LEU A 89 -1.02 12.03 -1.98
N THR A 90 -0.12 12.50 -1.14
CA THR A 90 0.42 13.84 -1.24
C THR A 90 1.15 14.04 -2.57
N TRP A 91 1.98 13.08 -2.96
CA TRP A 91 2.72 13.14 -4.21
C TRP A 91 1.79 13.15 -5.43
N PHE A 92 0.81 12.24 -5.46
CA PHE A 92 -0.13 12.16 -6.57
C PHE A 92 -1.00 13.40 -6.70
N ARG A 93 -1.31 14.09 -5.61
CA ARG A 93 -2.09 15.34 -5.65
C ARG A 93 -1.37 16.47 -6.38
N HIS A 94 -0.05 16.38 -6.51
CA HIS A 94 0.75 17.35 -7.26
C HIS A 94 0.96 16.95 -8.72
N MET A 95 0.43 15.81 -9.15
CA MET A 95 0.52 15.36 -10.54
C MET A 95 -0.65 15.90 -11.35
N ASP A 96 -0.35 16.49 -12.52
CA ASP A 96 -1.37 16.89 -13.47
C ASP A 96 -1.95 15.68 -14.20
N GLY A 97 -3.22 15.75 -14.57
CA GLY A 97 -3.87 14.74 -15.40
C GLY A 97 -4.38 13.50 -14.68
N VAL A 98 -4.30 13.47 -13.36
CA VAL A 98 -4.90 12.37 -12.58
C VAL A 98 -6.40 12.63 -12.42
N VAL A 99 -7.20 11.63 -12.80
CA VAL A 99 -8.65 11.65 -12.55
C VAL A 99 -8.88 10.95 -11.21
N TRP A 100 -9.35 11.70 -10.23
CA TRP A 100 -9.54 11.19 -8.87
C TRP A 100 -10.94 10.59 -8.71
N LEU A 101 -10.99 9.42 -8.09
CA LEU A 101 -12.23 8.70 -7.77
C LEU A 101 -12.32 8.52 -6.26
N ASP A 102 -13.54 8.69 -5.73
CA ASP A 102 -13.80 8.43 -4.31
C ASP A 102 -13.84 6.91 -4.08
N ALA A 103 -12.85 6.38 -3.39
CA ALA A 103 -12.74 4.95 -3.13
C ALA A 103 -13.86 4.42 -2.23
N SER A 104 -14.52 5.30 -1.47
CA SER A 104 -15.65 4.92 -0.61
C SER A 104 -17.00 4.94 -1.33
N ALA A 105 -17.06 5.48 -2.56
CA ALA A 105 -18.31 5.55 -3.32
C ALA A 105 -18.73 4.16 -3.78
N PRO A 106 -20.04 3.82 -3.68
CA PRO A 106 -20.54 2.50 -4.08
C PRO A 106 -20.29 2.19 -5.56
N ASP A 107 -20.24 3.22 -6.41
CA ASP A 107 -20.11 3.10 -7.85
C ASP A 107 -18.67 3.29 -8.36
N VAL A 108 -17.67 3.27 -7.48
CA VAL A 108 -16.29 3.61 -7.88
C VAL A 108 -15.77 2.70 -9.00
N THR A 109 -16.06 1.41 -8.95
CA THR A 109 -15.63 0.46 -9.99
C THR A 109 -16.31 0.76 -11.33
N ALA A 110 -17.62 0.99 -11.32
CA ALA A 110 -18.37 1.34 -12.53
C ALA A 110 -17.86 2.65 -13.14
N ARG A 111 -17.57 3.63 -12.29
CA ARG A 111 -17.04 4.92 -12.73
C ARG A 111 -15.67 4.78 -13.38
N ALA A 112 -14.79 3.96 -12.79
CA ALA A 112 -13.46 3.70 -13.36
C ALA A 112 -13.55 3.01 -14.71
N VAL A 113 -14.44 2.03 -14.87
CA VAL A 113 -14.68 1.35 -16.14
C VAL A 113 -15.21 2.31 -17.19
N GLN A 114 -16.17 3.15 -16.82
CA GLN A 114 -16.74 4.16 -17.73
C GLN A 114 -15.67 5.12 -18.25
N LEU A 115 -14.84 5.67 -17.36
CA LEU A 115 -13.77 6.59 -17.74
C LEU A 115 -12.74 5.93 -18.64
N THR A 116 -12.42 4.67 -18.40
CA THR A 116 -11.51 3.90 -19.25
C THR A 116 -12.10 3.72 -20.65
N ARG A 117 -13.38 3.37 -20.74
CA ARG A 117 -14.08 3.22 -22.03
C ARG A 117 -14.10 4.53 -22.82
N GLU A 118 -14.42 5.63 -22.15
CA GLU A 118 -14.43 6.95 -22.78
C GLU A 118 -13.05 7.33 -23.30
N PHE A 119 -12.00 7.05 -22.53
CA PHE A 119 -10.62 7.30 -22.94
C PHE A 119 -10.26 6.50 -24.20
N LEU A 120 -10.60 5.21 -24.24
CA LEU A 120 -10.32 4.33 -25.37
C LEU A 120 -11.12 4.74 -26.60
N ALA A 121 -12.36 5.20 -26.42
CA ALA A 121 -13.23 5.63 -27.51
C ALA A 121 -12.71 6.90 -28.21
N LYS A 122 -12.00 7.75 -27.50
CA LYS A 122 -11.39 8.97 -28.06
C LYS A 122 -10.11 8.68 -28.85
N GLY A 123 -9.64 7.46 -28.76
CA GLY A 123 -8.41 7.02 -29.42
C GLY A 123 -8.46 7.10 -30.88
#